data_c12f543b11d6de96662ed92a4333fee4
#
_entry.id   c12f543b11d6de96662ed92a4333fee4
#
_cell.length_a   1.000
_cell.length_b   1.000
_cell.length_c   1.000
_cell.angle_alpha   90.00
_cell.angle_beta   90.00
_cell.angle_gamma   90.00
#
_symmetry.space_group_name_H-M   'P 1'
#
loop_
_entity.id
_entity.type
_entity.pdbx_description
1 polymer ?
#
loop_
_entity_poly.entity_id
_entity_poly.type
_entity_poly.pdbx_seq_one_letter_code
_entity_poly.pdbx_strand_id
1 'polypeptide(L)'
;KFDLAFDHLAGKEMEIGRYYLKKDHFSASINRFRVVVEDFQTTTHTPEALHRLVEAYLSLGLDKEAQTAAAVLGHNFRSSEWYEESYKLLTGQGLEPKLFKGNWLAAAYRQTIKGEWL
;
A
#
# COMPACT_ATOMS: atom_id res chain seq x y z
N LYS A 1 -17.91 -3.66 5.36
CA LYS A 1 -19.07 -3.62 4.51
C LYS A 1 -18.70 -3.22 3.09
N PHE A 2 -19.09 -4.02 2.13
CA PHE A 2 -18.74 -3.81 0.74
C PHE A 2 -19.60 -2.70 0.11
N ASP A 3 -18.96 -1.76 -0.58
CA ASP A 3 -19.64 -0.69 -1.29
C ASP A 3 -19.20 -0.76 -2.75
N LEU A 4 -20.11 -1.16 -3.62
CA LEU A 4 -19.79 -1.38 -5.02
C LEU A 4 -19.34 -0.08 -5.71
N ALA A 5 -19.97 1.05 -5.38
CA ALA A 5 -19.59 2.32 -5.99
C ALA A 5 -18.18 2.72 -5.59
N PHE A 6 -17.83 2.57 -4.31
CA PHE A 6 -16.47 2.84 -3.85
C PHE A 6 -15.46 1.90 -4.49
N ASP A 7 -15.83 0.62 -4.60
CA ASP A 7 -14.94 -0.34 -5.22
C ASP A 7 -14.65 0.01 -6.66
N HIS A 8 -15.67 0.47 -7.38
CA HIS A 8 -15.52 0.89 -8.77
C HIS A 8 -14.61 2.11 -8.88
N LEU A 9 -14.81 3.11 -8.01
CA LEU A 9 -13.97 4.30 -8.02
C LEU A 9 -12.51 3.96 -7.68
N ALA A 10 -12.32 3.11 -6.70
CA ALA A 10 -10.97 2.67 -6.35
C ALA A 10 -10.31 1.95 -7.51
N GLY A 11 -11.08 1.13 -8.22
CA GLY A 11 -10.56 0.41 -9.39
C GLY A 11 -10.04 1.35 -10.46
N LYS A 12 -10.71 2.49 -10.67
CA LYS A 12 -10.24 3.47 -11.63
C LYS A 12 -8.92 4.09 -11.21
N GLU A 13 -8.78 4.41 -9.93
CA GLU A 13 -7.52 4.93 -9.41
C GLU A 13 -6.41 3.91 -9.58
N MET A 14 -6.72 2.63 -9.36
CA MET A 14 -5.73 1.57 -9.55
C MET A 14 -5.26 1.49 -10.99
N GLU A 15 -6.18 1.58 -11.94
CA GLU A 15 -5.81 1.54 -13.36
C GLU A 15 -4.84 2.66 -13.70
N ILE A 16 -5.13 3.86 -13.24
CA ILE A 16 -4.27 5.01 -13.51
C ILE A 16 -2.92 4.84 -12.83
N GLY A 17 -2.95 4.38 -11.58
CA GLY A 17 -1.71 4.15 -10.84
C GLY A 17 -0.82 3.13 -11.51
N ARG A 18 -1.41 2.01 -11.97
CA ARG A 18 -0.64 0.97 -12.66
C ARG A 18 -0.08 1.49 -13.98
N TYR A 19 -0.83 2.33 -14.68
CA TYR A 19 -0.36 2.94 -15.92
C TYR A 19 0.92 3.74 -15.68
N TYR A 20 0.90 4.61 -14.66
CA TYR A 20 2.08 5.40 -14.33
C TYR A 20 3.24 4.54 -13.85
N LEU A 21 2.94 3.50 -13.09
CA LEU A 21 3.98 2.61 -12.58
C LEU A 21 4.73 1.94 -13.73
N LYS A 22 4.00 1.49 -14.76
CA LYS A 22 4.60 0.89 -15.94
C LYS A 22 5.52 1.85 -16.69
N LYS A 23 5.23 3.13 -16.60
CA LYS A 23 6.01 4.17 -17.26
C LYS A 23 7.12 4.70 -16.38
N ASP A 24 7.32 4.10 -15.23
CA ASP A 24 8.31 4.53 -14.24
C ASP A 24 8.07 5.95 -13.75
N HIS A 25 6.82 6.40 -13.78
CA HIS A 25 6.42 7.67 -13.18
C HIS A 25 5.99 7.39 -11.75
N PHE A 26 6.98 7.18 -10.88
CA PHE A 26 6.72 6.65 -9.55
C PHE A 26 5.94 7.61 -8.66
N SER A 27 6.26 8.90 -8.69
CA SER A 27 5.53 9.86 -7.86
C SER A 27 4.06 9.95 -8.26
N ALA A 28 3.78 9.92 -9.56
CA ALA A 28 2.40 9.99 -10.03
C ALA A 28 1.64 8.72 -9.64
N SER A 29 2.30 7.55 -9.74
CA SER A 29 1.65 6.31 -9.36
C SER A 29 1.38 6.27 -7.85
N ILE A 30 2.33 6.75 -7.05
CA ILE A 30 2.18 6.79 -5.60
C ILE A 30 0.95 7.63 -5.22
N ASN A 31 0.76 8.78 -5.87
CA ASN A 31 -0.39 9.62 -5.57
C ASN A 31 -1.70 8.89 -5.81
N ARG A 32 -1.79 8.09 -6.86
CA ARG A 32 -3.01 7.36 -7.14
C ARG A 32 -3.25 6.22 -6.14
N PHE A 33 -2.22 5.43 -5.86
CA PHE A 33 -2.37 4.35 -4.90
C PHE A 33 -2.67 4.90 -3.50
N ARG A 34 -2.10 6.05 -3.18
CA ARG A 34 -2.36 6.70 -1.90
C ARG A 34 -3.84 7.08 -1.75
N VAL A 35 -4.46 7.54 -2.82
CA VAL A 35 -5.89 7.85 -2.80
C VAL A 35 -6.69 6.61 -2.41
N VAL A 36 -6.34 5.45 -2.99
CA VAL A 36 -7.04 4.21 -2.66
C VAL A 36 -6.90 3.89 -1.18
N VAL A 37 -5.68 4.01 -0.65
CA VAL A 37 -5.42 3.67 0.74
C VAL A 37 -6.07 4.65 1.70
N GLU A 38 -6.09 5.94 1.36
CA GLU A 38 -6.67 6.95 2.26
C GLU A 38 -8.18 7.05 2.16
N ASP A 39 -8.72 6.99 0.95
CA ASP A 39 -10.14 7.28 0.74
C ASP A 39 -10.99 6.05 0.50
N PHE A 40 -10.38 4.93 0.15
CA PHE A 40 -11.13 3.73 -0.24
C PHE A 40 -10.60 2.49 0.48
N GLN A 41 -10.31 2.63 1.77
CA GLN A 41 -9.69 1.56 2.57
C GLN A 41 -10.52 0.28 2.64
N THR A 42 -11.82 0.40 2.53
CA THR A 42 -12.72 -0.75 2.67
C THR A 42 -12.93 -1.51 1.36
N THR A 43 -12.30 -1.06 0.28
CA THR A 43 -12.50 -1.71 -1.02
C THR A 43 -11.58 -2.91 -1.18
N THR A 44 -11.89 -3.74 -2.18
CA THR A 44 -11.10 -4.94 -2.46
C THR A 44 -9.74 -4.60 -3.05
N HIS A 45 -9.52 -3.35 -3.43
CA HIS A 45 -8.28 -2.93 -4.08
C HIS A 45 -7.17 -2.53 -3.11
N THR A 46 -7.49 -2.39 -1.83
CA THR A 46 -6.52 -1.88 -0.87
C THR A 46 -5.26 -2.75 -0.74
N PRO A 47 -5.36 -4.08 -0.70
CA PRO A 47 -4.14 -4.89 -0.61
C PRO A 47 -3.19 -4.67 -1.79
N GLU A 48 -3.74 -4.63 -3.01
CA GLU A 48 -2.90 -4.39 -4.17
C GLU A 48 -2.29 -2.98 -4.13
N ALA A 49 -3.08 -1.99 -3.71
CA ALA A 49 -2.58 -0.62 -3.63
C ALA A 49 -1.37 -0.53 -2.69
N LEU A 50 -1.46 -1.21 -1.54
CA LEU A 50 -0.33 -1.22 -0.60
C LEU A 50 0.90 -1.89 -1.20
N HIS A 51 0.70 -2.99 -1.91
CA HIS A 51 1.81 -3.66 -2.57
C HIS A 51 2.45 -2.77 -3.64
N ARG A 52 1.63 -2.10 -4.44
CA ARG A 52 2.16 -1.20 -5.47
C ARG A 52 2.93 -0.05 -4.86
N LEU A 53 2.49 0.42 -3.68
CA LEU A 53 3.26 1.44 -2.96
C LEU A 53 4.63 0.90 -2.54
N VAL A 54 4.70 -0.36 -2.11
CA VAL A 54 6.01 -0.97 -1.80
C VAL A 54 6.90 -0.93 -3.02
N GLU A 55 6.39 -1.35 -4.17
CA GLU A 55 7.17 -1.36 -5.41
C GLU A 55 7.67 0.05 -5.76
N ALA A 56 6.77 1.02 -5.73
CA ALA A 56 7.12 2.38 -6.15
C ALA A 56 8.10 3.02 -5.19
N TYR A 57 7.88 2.85 -3.88
CA TYR A 57 8.79 3.42 -2.90
C TYR A 57 10.19 2.81 -2.99
N LEU A 58 10.28 1.48 -3.16
CA LEU A 58 11.59 0.85 -3.33
C LEU A 58 12.28 1.37 -4.58
N SER A 59 11.53 1.59 -5.65
CA SER A 59 12.11 2.12 -6.89
C SER A 59 12.69 3.51 -6.70
N LEU A 60 12.13 4.29 -5.78
CA LEU A 60 12.63 5.62 -5.47
C LEU A 60 13.69 5.60 -4.36
N GLY A 61 14.01 4.45 -3.82
CA GLY A 61 14.97 4.36 -2.74
C GLY A 61 14.42 4.79 -1.38
N LEU A 62 13.11 4.88 -1.27
CA LEU A 62 12.46 5.28 -0.01
C LEU A 62 12.13 4.03 0.81
N ASP A 63 13.18 3.47 1.40
CA ASP A 63 13.06 2.18 2.08
C ASP A 63 12.10 2.19 3.25
N LYS A 64 12.13 3.24 4.06
CA LYS A 64 11.27 3.29 5.24
C LYS A 64 9.79 3.33 4.85
N GLU A 65 9.47 4.08 3.81
CA GLU A 65 8.10 4.14 3.32
C GLU A 65 7.66 2.77 2.78
N ALA A 66 8.55 2.09 2.06
CA ALA A 66 8.23 0.78 1.55
C ALA A 66 8.02 -0.22 2.69
N GLN A 67 8.88 -0.19 3.70
CA GLN A 67 8.77 -1.08 4.85
C GLN A 67 7.46 -0.83 5.60
N THR A 68 7.07 0.44 5.75
CA THR A 68 5.82 0.79 6.42
C THR A 68 4.61 0.28 5.64
N ALA A 69 4.62 0.45 4.32
CA ALA A 69 3.51 -0.02 3.50
C ALA A 69 3.36 -1.54 3.62
N ALA A 70 4.48 -2.25 3.61
CA ALA A 70 4.43 -3.70 3.76
C ALA A 70 3.98 -4.12 5.15
N ALA A 71 4.36 -3.37 6.19
CA ALA A 71 3.91 -3.68 7.55
C ALA A 71 2.40 -3.51 7.69
N VAL A 72 1.86 -2.44 7.11
CA VAL A 72 0.41 -2.22 7.12
C VAL A 72 -0.29 -3.35 6.36
N LEU A 73 0.26 -3.71 5.21
CA LEU A 73 -0.30 -4.79 4.41
C LEU A 73 -0.31 -6.11 5.18
N GLY A 74 0.81 -6.44 5.82
CA GLY A 74 0.91 -7.68 6.57
C GLY A 74 0.02 -7.70 7.80
N HIS A 75 -0.16 -6.56 8.43
CA HIS A 75 -0.98 -6.49 9.64
C HIS A 75 -2.46 -6.66 9.32
N ASN A 76 -2.91 -6.11 8.22
CA ASN A 76 -4.33 -6.11 7.87
C ASN A 76 -4.73 -7.20 6.87
N PHE A 77 -3.80 -7.66 6.05
CA PHE A 77 -4.08 -8.57 4.94
C PHE A 77 -3.03 -9.67 4.86
N ARG A 78 -2.73 -10.29 5.99
CA ARG A 78 -1.61 -11.21 6.11
C ARG A 78 -1.67 -12.39 5.14
N SER A 79 -2.86 -12.89 4.85
CA SER A 79 -3.01 -14.05 3.97
C SER A 79 -3.08 -13.66 2.50
N SER A 80 -2.96 -12.37 2.19
CA SER A 80 -3.02 -11.90 0.81
C SER A 80 -1.75 -12.26 0.05
N GLU A 81 -1.89 -12.67 -1.22
CA GLU A 81 -0.71 -12.88 -2.05
C GLU A 81 0.05 -11.58 -2.27
N TRP A 82 -0.61 -10.43 -2.16
CA TRP A 82 0.08 -9.15 -2.28
C TRP A 82 1.07 -8.94 -1.15
N TYR A 83 0.73 -9.41 0.05
CA TYR A 83 1.69 -9.35 1.15
C TYR A 83 2.89 -10.25 0.88
N GLU A 84 2.63 -11.44 0.37
CA GLU A 84 3.71 -12.38 0.05
C GLU A 84 4.67 -11.77 -0.96
N GLU A 85 4.13 -11.13 -2.01
CA GLU A 85 4.96 -10.49 -3.01
C GLU A 85 5.76 -9.32 -2.43
N SER A 86 5.13 -8.53 -1.57
CA SER A 86 5.83 -7.40 -0.93
C SER A 86 6.95 -7.90 -0.03
N TYR A 87 6.69 -8.96 0.70
CA TYR A 87 7.68 -9.54 1.59
C TYR A 87 8.92 -10.01 0.80
N LYS A 88 8.67 -10.66 -0.33
CA LYS A 88 9.77 -11.12 -1.19
C LYS A 88 10.59 -9.95 -1.72
N LEU A 89 9.93 -8.88 -2.13
CA LEU A 89 10.63 -7.70 -2.63
C LEU A 89 11.55 -7.11 -1.57
N LEU A 90 11.03 -6.95 -0.35
CA LEU A 90 11.81 -6.36 0.73
C LEU A 90 12.97 -7.24 1.13
N THR A 91 12.71 -8.52 1.35
CA THR A 91 13.78 -9.42 1.81
C THR A 91 14.85 -9.60 0.75
N GLY A 92 14.47 -9.49 -0.52
CA GLY A 92 15.44 -9.53 -1.62
C GLY A 92 16.42 -8.37 -1.58
N GLN A 93 16.08 -7.30 -0.87
CA GLN A 93 16.96 -6.14 -0.71
C GLN A 93 17.52 -6.03 0.70
N GLY A 94 17.36 -7.08 1.50
CA GLY A 94 17.88 -7.07 2.86
C GLY A 94 17.02 -6.27 3.84
N LEU A 95 15.79 -6.03 3.47
CA LEU A 95 14.85 -5.28 4.32
C LEU A 95 13.74 -6.20 4.80
N GLU A 96 12.95 -5.72 5.74
CA GLU A 96 11.77 -6.45 6.19
C GLU A 96 10.68 -5.47 6.55
N PRO A 97 9.41 -5.92 6.57
CA PRO A 97 8.33 -5.03 6.95
C PRO A 97 8.56 -4.44 8.33
N LYS A 98 8.37 -3.13 8.44
CA LYS A 98 8.59 -2.45 9.72
C LYS A 98 7.81 -1.16 9.71
N LEU A 99 7.09 -0.90 10.79
CA LEU A 99 6.29 0.31 10.92
C LEU A 99 7.16 1.45 11.43
N PHE A 100 7.18 2.56 10.69
CA PHE A 100 7.86 3.77 11.12
C PHE A 100 6.82 4.82 11.47
N LYS A 101 6.82 5.28 12.70
CA LYS A 101 5.87 6.27 13.17
C LYS A 101 6.08 7.60 12.45
N GLY A 102 5.00 8.37 12.35
CA GLY A 102 5.06 9.65 11.66
C GLY A 102 4.82 9.55 10.17
N ASN A 103 4.76 8.34 9.65
CA ASN A 103 4.46 8.12 8.25
C ASN A 103 2.96 8.31 8.01
N TRP A 104 2.60 8.83 6.83
CA TRP A 104 1.19 9.07 6.51
C TRP A 104 0.37 7.77 6.53
N LEU A 105 0.99 6.65 6.16
CA LEU A 105 0.32 5.35 6.15
C LEU A 105 -0.06 4.93 7.56
N ALA A 106 0.85 5.11 8.50
CA ALA A 106 0.57 4.78 9.89
C ALA A 106 -0.61 5.61 10.39
N ALA A 107 -0.64 6.89 10.02
CA ALA A 107 -1.74 7.77 10.40
C ALA A 107 -3.05 7.34 9.74
N ALA A 108 -3.01 6.97 8.46
CA ALA A 108 -4.21 6.58 7.73
C ALA A 108 -4.87 5.35 8.33
N TYR A 109 -4.08 4.43 8.86
CA TYR A 109 -4.60 3.17 9.40
C TYR A 109 -4.80 3.17 10.90
N ARG A 110 -4.48 4.28 11.58
CA ARG A 110 -4.59 4.31 13.03
C ARG A 110 -6.00 4.04 13.52
N GLN A 111 -6.99 4.61 12.87
CA GLN A 111 -8.37 4.45 13.29
C GLN A 111 -8.94 3.10 12.92
N THR A 112 -8.47 2.54 11.82
CA THR A 112 -8.98 1.26 11.32
C THR A 112 -8.53 0.09 12.16
N ILE A 113 -7.29 0.15 12.63
CA ILE A 113 -6.68 -0.98 13.33
C ILE A 113 -6.18 -0.60 14.71
N LYS A 114 -6.77 0.44 15.27
CA LYS A 114 -6.30 0.95 16.56
C LYS A 114 -6.29 -0.16 17.61
N GLY A 115 -5.26 -0.14 18.41
CA GLY A 115 -5.11 -1.12 19.48
C GLY A 115 -4.50 -2.43 19.04
N GLU A 116 -4.49 -2.70 17.76
CA GLU A 116 -4.01 -3.99 17.27
C GLU A 116 -2.51 -3.98 16.99
N TRP A 117 -2.02 -2.88 16.50
CA TRP A 117 -0.61 -2.83 16.13
C TRP A 117 0.11 -1.65 16.77
N LEU A 118 -0.46 -1.13 17.80
CA LEU A 118 0.21 -0.10 18.60
C LEU A 118 0.78 -0.65 19.91
#